data_a58411dad9109f132874459e978a3fcb
#
_entry.id   a58411dad9109f132874459e978a3fcb
#
_cell.length_a   1.000
_cell.length_b   1.000
_cell.length_c   1.000
_cell.angle_alpha   90.00
_cell.angle_beta   90.00
_cell.angle_gamma   90.00
#
_symmetry.space_group_name_H-M   'P 1'
#
loop_
_entity.id
_entity.type
_entity.pdbx_description
1 polymer ?
#
loop_
_entity_poly.entity_id
_entity_poly.type
_entity_poly.pdbx_seq_one_letter_code
_entity_poly.pdbx_strand_id
1 'polypeptide(L)'
;GAPGGFFFENLGKEFGDGSASADLAVSRVDGLVKTNTEDYFDANVTYKLPAAVSSSQEISVIVSMNADSVLDAYENSDNSRTVKEYVTTGEARATARASERERKKLIAKLDKSGLKYELGEKYDTVLSGFEITIKAKDFAKANKILSSDATLIVGDVYAPAETQVVTNDVDVYDTGIFDSSNSKYQGDGVVVAVLDTGLDYTHTAFSVDNFTTSDEAFTLSTVAEKIGSTAAAKNSVGLTAQDVYVSRKVPYAYDYADKDADVAPISSEHGTHVAGVIAGKDETITGVAPNAQLAIMKVFSDTQSGAKTSWLLAALEDCVTLGVDVI
;
A
#
# COMPACT_ATOMS: atom_id res chain seq x y z
N GLY A 1 -12.55 -22.12 -1.37
CA GLY A 1 -12.37 -20.82 -1.96
C GLY A 1 -10.96 -20.38 -1.69
N ALA A 2 -10.22 -19.88 -2.68
CA ALA A 2 -8.88 -19.36 -2.47
C ALA A 2 -8.96 -18.06 -1.65
N PRO A 3 -8.27 -17.95 -0.51
CA PRO A 3 -8.21 -16.70 0.24
C PRO A 3 -7.42 -15.66 -0.55
N GLY A 4 -7.85 -14.42 -0.53
CA GLY A 4 -7.10 -13.28 -1.08
C GLY A 4 -7.49 -12.82 -2.48
N GLY A 5 -8.41 -13.49 -3.20
CA GLY A 5 -8.80 -13.10 -4.57
C GLY A 5 -9.57 -11.79 -4.66
N PHE A 6 -10.30 -11.43 -3.63
CA PHE A 6 -11.26 -10.32 -3.70
C PHE A 6 -10.62 -8.93 -3.74
N PHE A 7 -9.55 -8.72 -3.00
CA PHE A 7 -8.95 -7.38 -2.87
C PHE A 7 -8.25 -6.92 -4.16
N PHE A 8 -7.54 -7.82 -4.83
CA PHE A 8 -6.82 -7.49 -6.06
C PHE A 8 -7.69 -7.57 -7.31
N GLU A 9 -8.75 -8.39 -7.31
CA GLU A 9 -9.73 -8.45 -8.40
C GLU A 9 -10.49 -7.12 -8.52
N ASN A 10 -10.75 -6.44 -7.41
CA ASN A 10 -11.39 -5.14 -7.38
C ASN A 10 -10.45 -3.98 -7.70
N LEU A 11 -9.16 -4.02 -7.31
CA LEU A 11 -8.18 -3.02 -7.73
C LEU A 11 -8.08 -2.90 -9.25
N GLY A 12 -8.20 -4.02 -10.00
CA GLY A 12 -8.20 -3.99 -11.47
C GLY A 12 -9.53 -3.56 -12.08
N LYS A 13 -10.65 -3.63 -11.34
CA LYS A 13 -11.99 -3.28 -11.85
C LYS A 13 -12.41 -1.86 -11.49
N GLU A 14 -11.92 -1.30 -10.39
CA GLU A 14 -12.23 0.08 -9.97
C GLU A 14 -11.39 1.13 -10.70
N PHE A 15 -10.24 0.77 -11.28
CA PHE A 15 -9.46 1.66 -12.14
C PHE A 15 -9.88 1.56 -13.63
N GLY A 16 -11.17 1.60 -13.87
CA GLY A 16 -11.78 2.10 -15.08
C GLY A 16 -11.75 1.21 -16.31
N ASP A 17 -12.92 0.68 -16.63
CA ASP A 17 -13.38 0.58 -18.01
C ASP A 17 -13.78 2.01 -18.52
N GLY A 18 -12.83 2.88 -18.48
CA GLY A 18 -12.88 4.16 -19.17
C GLY A 18 -11.94 4.08 -20.34
N SER A 19 -12.48 4.13 -21.55
CA SER A 19 -11.81 4.21 -22.85
C SER A 19 -10.94 5.49 -23.05
N ALA A 20 -10.33 5.98 -22.00
CA ALA A 20 -9.11 6.74 -22.04
C ALA A 20 -7.99 5.70 -21.93
N SER A 21 -7.31 5.42 -23.02
CA SER A 21 -5.98 4.90 -23.02
C SER A 21 -5.07 5.92 -22.31
N ALA A 22 -5.24 6.08 -21.00
CA ALA A 22 -4.11 6.39 -20.21
C ALA A 22 -3.20 5.18 -20.42
N ASP A 23 -2.20 5.33 -21.26
CA ASP A 23 -0.98 4.58 -21.15
C ASP A 23 -0.46 4.84 -19.74
N LEU A 24 -1.05 4.16 -18.76
CA LEU A 24 -0.36 3.81 -17.55
C LEU A 24 0.84 3.05 -18.08
N ALA A 25 1.94 3.78 -18.25
CA ALA A 25 3.21 3.21 -18.56
C ALA A 25 3.63 2.38 -17.33
N VAL A 26 2.98 1.25 -17.18
CA VAL A 26 3.44 0.17 -16.34
C VAL A 26 4.75 -0.23 -17.00
N SER A 27 5.84 0.36 -16.55
CA SER A 27 7.16 -0.14 -16.89
C SER A 27 7.27 -1.47 -16.15
N ARG A 28 6.75 -2.51 -16.79
CA ARG A 28 7.03 -3.88 -16.38
C ARG A 28 8.53 -4.01 -16.31
N VAL A 29 9.02 -4.62 -15.27
CA VAL A 29 10.40 -5.13 -15.31
C VAL A 29 10.48 -5.92 -16.60
N ASP A 30 11.27 -5.43 -17.56
CA ASP A 30 11.34 -6.00 -18.89
C ASP A 30 11.48 -7.51 -18.77
N GLY A 31 10.51 -8.22 -19.27
CA GLY A 31 10.57 -9.66 -19.34
C GLY A 31 9.68 -10.47 -18.40
N LEU A 32 8.86 -9.89 -17.54
CA LEU A 32 7.87 -10.65 -16.78
C LEU A 32 6.50 -10.56 -17.46
N VAL A 33 6.11 -11.61 -18.16
CA VAL A 33 4.79 -11.71 -18.79
C VAL A 33 3.92 -12.68 -17.99
N LYS A 34 2.74 -12.24 -17.66
CA LYS A 34 1.67 -13.07 -17.17
C LYS A 34 1.26 -14.06 -18.29
N THR A 35 1.26 -15.33 -18.02
CA THR A 35 0.91 -16.34 -19.03
C THR A 35 -0.59 -16.55 -19.14
N ASN A 36 -1.38 -15.98 -18.22
CA ASN A 36 -2.83 -15.98 -18.30
C ASN A 36 -3.38 -14.67 -17.73
N THR A 37 -4.22 -13.98 -18.50
CA THR A 37 -4.73 -12.63 -18.16
C THR A 37 -6.01 -12.63 -17.33
N GLU A 38 -6.62 -13.77 -17.09
CA GLU A 38 -7.97 -13.84 -16.51
C GLU A 38 -8.02 -14.15 -15.02
N ASP A 39 -6.96 -14.76 -14.42
CA ASP A 39 -6.95 -15.09 -12.99
C ASP A 39 -5.62 -14.75 -12.31
N TYR A 40 -5.58 -13.62 -11.61
CA TYR A 40 -4.39 -13.19 -10.86
C TYR A 40 -4.05 -14.11 -9.67
N PHE A 41 -4.99 -14.92 -9.20
CA PHE A 41 -4.91 -15.70 -7.97
C PHE A 41 -5.44 -17.14 -8.09
N ASP A 42 -5.50 -17.71 -9.29
CA ASP A 42 -5.74 -19.14 -9.40
C ASP A 42 -4.51 -19.89 -8.88
N ALA A 43 -4.69 -20.69 -7.83
CA ALA A 43 -3.65 -21.55 -7.25
C ALA A 43 -3.05 -22.54 -8.25
N ASN A 44 -3.69 -22.72 -9.43
CA ASN A 44 -3.23 -23.56 -10.52
C ASN A 44 -2.42 -22.80 -11.58
N VAL A 45 -2.30 -21.47 -11.48
CA VAL A 45 -1.52 -20.68 -12.44
C VAL A 45 -0.03 -20.81 -12.12
N THR A 46 0.68 -21.48 -13.00
CA THR A 46 2.15 -21.51 -12.96
C THR A 46 2.66 -20.24 -13.65
N TYR A 47 3.17 -19.29 -12.87
CA TYR A 47 3.85 -18.13 -13.42
C TYR A 47 5.16 -18.59 -14.05
N LYS A 48 5.27 -18.44 -15.36
CA LYS A 48 6.53 -18.68 -16.08
C LYS A 48 7.22 -17.37 -16.28
N LEU A 49 8.49 -17.32 -15.91
CA LEU A 49 9.35 -16.23 -16.33
C LEU A 49 9.43 -16.22 -17.87
N PRO A 50 9.26 -15.06 -18.52
CA PRO A 50 9.40 -15.00 -19.96
C PRO A 50 10.82 -15.35 -20.38
N ALA A 51 10.96 -15.85 -21.61
CA ALA A 51 12.25 -16.21 -22.18
C ALA A 51 13.26 -15.04 -22.27
N ALA A 52 12.78 -13.80 -22.20
CA ALA A 52 13.60 -12.59 -22.28
C ALA A 52 14.23 -12.15 -20.95
N VAL A 53 13.82 -12.73 -19.79
CA VAL A 53 14.44 -12.39 -18.50
C VAL A 53 15.81 -13.06 -18.42
N SER A 54 16.86 -12.25 -18.19
CA SER A 54 18.18 -12.80 -17.92
C SER A 54 18.13 -13.71 -16.69
N SER A 55 18.73 -14.86 -16.80
CA SER A 55 18.81 -15.84 -15.70
C SER A 55 19.49 -15.28 -14.44
N SER A 56 20.31 -14.26 -14.60
CA SER A 56 21.03 -13.58 -13.53
C SER A 56 20.31 -12.35 -12.97
N GLN A 57 19.21 -11.94 -13.60
CA GLN A 57 18.42 -10.79 -13.15
C GLN A 57 17.80 -11.08 -11.77
N GLU A 58 17.83 -10.12 -10.90
CA GLU A 58 17.13 -10.16 -9.63
C GLU A 58 15.65 -9.83 -9.83
N ILE A 59 14.80 -10.62 -9.20
CA ILE A 59 13.35 -10.47 -9.22
C ILE A 59 12.81 -10.43 -7.80
N SER A 60 11.83 -9.57 -7.58
CA SER A 60 11.01 -9.57 -6.35
C SER A 60 9.94 -10.64 -6.47
N VAL A 61 9.79 -11.46 -5.45
CA VAL A 61 8.80 -12.53 -5.38
C VAL A 61 8.03 -12.41 -4.07
N ILE A 62 6.73 -12.24 -4.18
CA ILE A 62 5.81 -12.29 -3.04
C ILE A 62 5.47 -13.76 -2.77
N VAL A 63 5.78 -14.22 -1.58
CA VAL A 63 5.41 -15.54 -1.07
C VAL A 63 4.08 -15.40 -0.34
N SER A 64 2.99 -15.74 -1.02
CA SER A 64 1.64 -15.76 -0.45
C SER A 64 1.41 -17.11 0.22
N MET A 65 1.38 -17.13 1.55
CA MET A 65 1.22 -18.35 2.35
C MET A 65 -0.23 -18.82 2.39
N ASN A 66 -0.43 -20.12 2.58
CA ASN A 66 -1.77 -20.70 2.74
C ASN A 66 -2.42 -20.39 4.11
N ALA A 67 -1.68 -19.80 5.04
CA ALA A 67 -2.20 -19.35 6.32
C ALA A 67 -3.06 -18.10 6.15
N ASP A 68 -4.09 -17.95 6.98
CA ASP A 68 -4.98 -16.79 6.93
C ASP A 68 -4.23 -15.49 7.30
N SER A 69 -4.53 -14.43 6.56
CA SER A 69 -4.28 -13.04 6.95
C SER A 69 -5.33 -12.56 7.96
N VAL A 70 -5.13 -11.39 8.55
CA VAL A 70 -6.13 -10.80 9.45
C VAL A 70 -7.44 -10.52 8.70
N LEU A 71 -7.37 -10.08 7.42
CA LEU A 71 -8.56 -9.87 6.61
C LEU A 71 -9.27 -11.17 6.23
N ASP A 72 -8.54 -12.24 5.91
CA ASP A 72 -9.15 -13.55 5.67
C ASP A 72 -9.93 -14.04 6.92
N ALA A 73 -9.34 -13.86 8.10
CA ALA A 73 -10.01 -14.21 9.36
C ALA A 73 -11.23 -13.31 9.64
N TYR A 74 -11.17 -12.03 9.28
CA TYR A 74 -12.31 -11.12 9.36
C TYR A 74 -13.44 -11.58 8.45
N GLU A 75 -13.17 -11.89 7.19
CA GLU A 75 -14.17 -12.36 6.22
C GLU A 75 -14.85 -13.66 6.67
N ASN A 76 -14.12 -14.52 7.36
CA ASN A 76 -14.62 -15.78 7.92
C ASN A 76 -15.31 -15.61 9.29
N SER A 77 -15.31 -14.40 9.87
CA SER A 77 -15.99 -14.09 11.12
C SER A 77 -17.49 -13.84 10.94
N ASP A 78 -18.19 -13.56 12.02
CA ASP A 78 -19.64 -13.21 12.00
C ASP A 78 -19.92 -11.81 11.43
N ASN A 79 -18.87 -11.05 11.06
CA ASN A 79 -18.93 -9.70 10.51
C ASN A 79 -19.79 -8.71 11.34
N SER A 80 -19.94 -8.94 12.65
CA SER A 80 -20.64 -8.03 13.54
C SER A 80 -19.90 -6.73 13.82
N ARG A 81 -18.63 -6.66 13.42
CA ARG A 81 -17.71 -5.52 13.59
C ARG A 81 -17.27 -4.99 12.25
N THR A 82 -16.89 -3.72 12.20
CA THR A 82 -16.15 -3.16 11.06
C THR A 82 -14.72 -3.70 11.03
N VAL A 83 -14.05 -3.62 9.89
CA VAL A 83 -12.61 -3.96 9.77
C VAL A 83 -11.79 -3.18 10.80
N LYS A 84 -12.05 -1.86 10.94
CA LYS A 84 -11.38 -0.99 11.93
C LYS A 84 -11.47 -1.53 13.36
N GLU A 85 -12.62 -2.03 13.76
CA GLU A 85 -12.83 -2.61 15.07
C GLU A 85 -12.16 -3.97 15.18
N TYR A 86 -12.28 -4.81 14.15
CA TYR A 86 -11.75 -6.16 14.16
C TYR A 86 -10.23 -6.21 14.29
N VAL A 87 -9.49 -5.38 13.53
CA VAL A 87 -8.01 -5.38 13.54
C VAL A 87 -7.42 -5.06 14.92
N THR A 88 -8.18 -4.45 15.82
CA THR A 88 -7.77 -4.16 17.21
C THR A 88 -8.03 -5.31 18.19
N THR A 89 -8.71 -6.37 17.78
CA THR A 89 -9.12 -7.48 18.65
C THR A 89 -7.96 -8.41 19.01
N GLY A 90 -8.18 -9.20 20.05
CA GLY A 90 -7.28 -10.30 20.43
C GLY A 90 -7.23 -11.40 19.35
N GLU A 91 -8.35 -11.61 18.64
CA GLU A 91 -8.48 -12.57 17.54
C GLU A 91 -7.59 -12.17 16.36
N ALA A 92 -7.68 -10.93 15.87
CA ALA A 92 -6.83 -10.40 14.83
C ALA A 92 -5.33 -10.52 15.18
N ARG A 93 -4.97 -10.18 16.44
CA ARG A 93 -3.59 -10.35 16.92
C ARG A 93 -3.15 -11.81 16.98
N ALA A 94 -4.06 -12.74 17.27
CA ALA A 94 -3.75 -14.16 17.27
C ALA A 94 -3.48 -14.68 15.85
N THR A 95 -4.28 -14.24 14.88
CA THR A 95 -4.10 -14.54 13.45
C THR A 95 -2.77 -14.00 12.93
N ALA A 96 -2.45 -12.73 13.18
CA ALA A 96 -1.16 -12.15 12.78
C ALA A 96 0.05 -12.93 13.36
N ARG A 97 -0.04 -13.37 14.63
CA ARG A 97 1.00 -14.23 15.24
C ARG A 97 1.05 -15.62 14.61
N ALA A 98 -0.07 -16.16 14.15
CA ALA A 98 -0.09 -17.44 13.44
C ALA A 98 0.60 -17.32 12.07
N SER A 99 0.28 -16.27 11.32
CA SER A 99 0.96 -15.91 10.07
C SER A 99 2.48 -15.76 10.27
N GLU A 100 2.89 -15.01 11.29
CA GLU A 100 4.32 -14.86 11.62
C GLU A 100 5.02 -16.19 11.92
N ARG A 101 4.37 -17.09 12.65
CA ARG A 101 4.93 -18.43 12.93
C ARG A 101 5.10 -19.25 11.66
N GLU A 102 4.12 -19.19 10.77
CA GLU A 102 4.19 -19.91 9.49
C GLU A 102 5.30 -19.34 8.61
N ARG A 103 5.40 -18.01 8.49
CA ARG A 103 6.49 -17.33 7.79
C ARG A 103 7.86 -17.78 8.29
N LYS A 104 8.07 -17.85 9.60
CA LYS A 104 9.34 -18.34 10.18
C LYS A 104 9.68 -19.77 9.75
N LYS A 105 8.67 -20.65 9.64
CA LYS A 105 8.87 -22.02 9.15
C LYS A 105 9.30 -22.04 7.69
N LEU A 106 8.65 -21.25 6.84
CA LEU A 106 8.97 -21.21 5.40
C LEU A 106 10.34 -20.59 5.15
N ILE A 107 10.70 -19.53 5.88
CA ILE A 107 12.05 -18.96 5.84
C ILE A 107 13.09 -20.03 6.24
N ALA A 108 12.84 -20.80 7.29
CA ALA A 108 13.74 -21.89 7.70
C ALA A 108 13.86 -22.99 6.64
N LYS A 109 12.79 -23.28 5.85
CA LYS A 109 12.87 -24.18 4.67
C LYS A 109 13.80 -23.60 3.59
N LEU A 110 13.67 -22.31 3.29
CA LEU A 110 14.52 -21.63 2.31
C LEU A 110 15.99 -21.69 2.75
N ASP A 111 16.29 -21.37 4.00
CA ASP A 111 17.64 -21.39 4.56
C ASP A 111 18.29 -22.78 4.44
N LYS A 112 17.54 -23.83 4.80
CA LYS A 112 18.02 -25.22 4.71
C LYS A 112 18.24 -25.68 3.27
N SER A 113 17.56 -25.08 2.30
CA SER A 113 17.64 -25.47 0.88
C SER A 113 18.92 -25.00 0.19
N GLY A 114 19.66 -24.06 0.81
CA GLY A 114 20.82 -23.40 0.22
C GLY A 114 20.46 -22.45 -0.93
N LEU A 115 19.16 -22.05 -1.06
CA LEU A 115 18.75 -20.98 -1.95
C LEU A 115 19.38 -19.66 -1.51
N LYS A 116 19.91 -18.89 -2.46
CA LYS A 116 20.37 -17.52 -2.20
C LYS A 116 19.19 -16.58 -2.40
N TYR A 117 18.83 -15.83 -1.36
CA TYR A 117 17.75 -14.84 -1.41
C TYR A 117 18.01 -13.72 -0.41
N GLU A 118 17.36 -12.60 -0.63
CA GLU A 118 17.24 -11.52 0.34
C GLU A 118 15.79 -11.46 0.84
N LEU A 119 15.61 -11.33 2.14
CA LEU A 119 14.29 -11.19 2.75
C LEU A 119 13.88 -9.72 2.69
N GLY A 120 12.70 -9.46 2.14
CA GLY A 120 12.11 -8.13 2.04
C GLY A 120 10.94 -7.91 3.01
N GLU A 121 9.85 -7.38 2.50
CA GLU A 121 8.65 -7.02 3.25
C GLU A 121 7.95 -8.24 3.89
N LYS A 122 7.19 -7.98 4.96
CA LYS A 122 6.45 -8.99 5.71
C LYS A 122 5.01 -8.53 5.88
N TYR A 123 4.08 -9.43 5.61
CA TYR A 123 2.65 -9.16 5.59
C TYR A 123 1.91 -10.09 6.54
N ASP A 124 0.93 -9.58 7.27
CA ASP A 124 0.09 -10.35 8.17
C ASP A 124 -1.38 -9.92 8.12
N THR A 125 -1.67 -8.71 7.60
CA THR A 125 -3.00 -8.09 7.67
C THR A 125 -3.79 -8.29 6.39
N VAL A 126 -3.33 -7.74 5.27
CA VAL A 126 -3.99 -7.85 3.95
C VAL A 126 -3.63 -9.18 3.30
N LEU A 127 -2.40 -9.59 3.46
CA LEU A 127 -1.85 -10.83 2.95
C LEU A 127 -1.10 -11.56 4.06
N SER A 128 -1.22 -12.87 4.14
CA SER A 128 -0.31 -13.69 4.95
C SER A 128 0.90 -14.06 4.10
N GLY A 129 2.07 -13.43 4.33
CA GLY A 129 3.20 -13.66 3.44
C GLY A 129 4.45 -12.85 3.71
N PHE A 130 5.35 -12.85 2.74
CA PHE A 130 6.59 -12.10 2.76
C PHE A 130 7.19 -11.96 1.36
N GLU A 131 8.10 -11.02 1.20
CA GLU A 131 8.87 -10.84 -0.03
C GLU A 131 10.23 -11.52 0.08
N ILE A 132 10.67 -12.10 -1.03
CA ILE A 132 12.06 -12.49 -1.26
C ILE A 132 12.58 -11.90 -2.58
N THR A 133 13.83 -11.49 -2.60
CA THR A 133 14.54 -11.17 -3.85
C THR A 133 15.45 -12.33 -4.20
N ILE A 134 15.31 -12.85 -5.41
CA ILE A 134 16.08 -13.99 -5.93
C ILE A 134 16.54 -13.72 -7.36
N LYS A 135 17.52 -14.48 -7.85
CA LYS A 135 17.83 -14.51 -9.28
C LYS A 135 16.74 -15.27 -10.03
N ALA A 136 16.39 -14.79 -11.22
CA ALA A 136 15.33 -15.38 -12.04
C ALA A 136 15.52 -16.90 -12.29
N LYS A 137 16.76 -17.35 -12.48
CA LYS A 137 17.09 -18.78 -12.62
C LYS A 137 16.68 -19.64 -11.41
N ASP A 138 16.57 -19.03 -10.24
CA ASP A 138 16.29 -19.73 -8.99
C ASP A 138 14.79 -19.81 -8.67
N PHE A 139 13.94 -19.16 -9.48
CA PHE A 139 12.49 -19.13 -9.26
C PHE A 139 11.87 -20.53 -9.21
N ALA A 140 12.19 -21.40 -10.16
CA ALA A 140 11.66 -22.77 -10.17
C ALA A 140 12.10 -23.58 -8.94
N LYS A 141 13.32 -23.34 -8.44
CA LYS A 141 13.80 -23.95 -7.20
C LYS A 141 13.03 -23.44 -5.99
N ALA A 142 12.84 -22.13 -5.88
CA ALA A 142 12.04 -21.52 -4.81
C ALA A 142 10.60 -22.05 -4.80
N ASN A 143 9.97 -22.10 -5.96
CA ASN A 143 8.61 -22.62 -6.12
C ASN A 143 8.53 -24.09 -5.69
N LYS A 144 9.47 -24.93 -6.08
CA LYS A 144 9.51 -26.35 -5.65
C LYS A 144 9.63 -26.51 -4.13
N ILE A 145 10.37 -25.62 -3.47
CA ILE A 145 10.56 -25.66 -2.01
C ILE A 145 9.27 -25.27 -1.27
N LEU A 146 8.52 -24.30 -1.80
CA LEU A 146 7.41 -23.66 -1.09
C LEU A 146 6.02 -24.05 -1.59
N SER A 147 5.88 -24.72 -2.74
CA SER A 147 4.60 -24.94 -3.42
C SER A 147 3.53 -25.70 -2.61
N SER A 148 3.91 -26.45 -1.58
CA SER A 148 2.95 -27.10 -0.66
C SER A 148 2.32 -26.13 0.34
N ASP A 149 2.95 -24.98 0.60
CA ASP A 149 2.61 -24.11 1.73
C ASP A 149 2.32 -22.68 1.29
N ALA A 150 2.69 -22.32 0.06
CA ALA A 150 2.55 -20.97 -0.46
C ALA A 150 2.48 -20.93 -1.99
N THR A 151 1.91 -19.83 -2.51
CA THR A 151 1.97 -19.45 -3.92
C THR A 151 3.01 -18.35 -4.10
N LEU A 152 3.84 -18.48 -5.13
CA LEU A 152 4.86 -17.47 -5.46
C LEU A 152 4.33 -16.57 -6.58
N ILE A 153 4.34 -15.26 -6.31
CA ILE A 153 3.88 -14.22 -7.23
C ILE A 153 5.07 -13.31 -7.53
N VAL A 154 5.39 -13.15 -8.81
CA VAL A 154 6.45 -12.21 -9.20
C VAL A 154 5.90 -10.79 -9.11
N GLY A 155 6.60 -9.94 -8.37
CA GLY A 155 6.23 -8.54 -8.20
C GLY A 155 6.55 -7.70 -9.42
N ASP A 156 5.72 -6.70 -9.68
CA ASP A 156 5.89 -5.69 -10.72
C ASP A 156 6.53 -4.41 -10.16
N VAL A 157 6.99 -3.54 -11.05
CA VAL A 157 7.44 -2.17 -10.75
C VAL A 157 6.57 -1.21 -11.56
N TYR A 158 5.99 -0.23 -10.89
CA TYR A 158 5.06 0.75 -11.47
C TYR A 158 5.76 2.10 -11.61
N ALA A 159 5.62 2.75 -12.77
CA ALA A 159 6.06 4.13 -12.95
C ALA A 159 5.05 5.09 -12.30
N PRO A 160 5.49 6.26 -11.78
CA PRO A 160 4.57 7.30 -11.35
C PRO A 160 3.78 7.81 -12.56
N ALA A 161 2.51 8.13 -12.35
CA ALA A 161 1.70 8.78 -13.38
C ALA A 161 2.30 10.17 -13.69
N GLU A 162 2.31 10.55 -14.96
CA GLU A 162 2.68 11.91 -15.33
C GLU A 162 1.53 12.87 -14.98
N THR A 163 1.84 13.95 -14.27
CA THR A 163 0.89 15.04 -14.08
C THR A 163 0.72 15.77 -15.41
N GLN A 164 -0.44 15.60 -16.02
CA GLN A 164 -0.82 16.46 -17.14
C GLN A 164 -1.46 17.73 -16.57
N VAL A 165 -0.88 18.88 -16.87
CA VAL A 165 -1.55 20.15 -16.65
C VAL A 165 -2.72 20.18 -17.63
N VAL A 166 -3.92 19.90 -17.15
CA VAL A 166 -5.15 20.08 -17.92
C VAL A 166 -5.38 21.58 -17.96
N THR A 167 -5.05 22.20 -19.09
CA THR A 167 -5.24 23.64 -19.33
C THR A 167 -6.70 24.01 -19.64
N ASN A 168 -7.57 23.03 -19.70
CA ASN A 168 -9.01 23.28 -19.85
C ASN A 168 -9.62 23.31 -18.46
N ASP A 169 -10.32 24.40 -18.14
CA ASP A 169 -11.20 24.50 -16.99
C ASP A 169 -12.17 23.30 -16.99
N VAL A 170 -11.76 22.21 -16.37
CA VAL A 170 -12.72 21.23 -15.92
C VAL A 170 -13.47 21.93 -14.81
N ASP A 171 -14.69 22.33 -15.08
CA ASP A 171 -15.52 22.98 -14.11
C ASP A 171 -15.87 21.97 -13.03
N VAL A 172 -15.02 21.90 -12.00
CA VAL A 172 -15.25 21.05 -10.81
C VAL A 172 -16.60 21.39 -10.17
N TYR A 173 -17.14 22.57 -10.44
CA TYR A 173 -18.46 23.00 -9.97
C TYR A 173 -19.60 22.19 -10.61
N ASP A 174 -19.42 21.69 -11.82
CA ASP A 174 -20.43 20.85 -12.51
C ASP A 174 -20.62 19.48 -11.83
N THR A 175 -19.74 19.06 -10.94
CA THR A 175 -19.87 17.79 -10.19
C THR A 175 -20.81 17.88 -9.00
N GLY A 176 -21.24 19.08 -8.61
CA GLY A 176 -22.05 19.32 -7.42
C GLY A 176 -21.32 19.11 -6.08
N ILE A 177 -20.02 18.83 -6.08
CA ILE A 177 -19.23 18.57 -4.86
C ILE A 177 -19.23 19.80 -3.95
N PHE A 178 -19.17 21.01 -4.55
CA PHE A 178 -19.15 22.28 -3.82
C PHE A 178 -20.53 22.93 -3.67
N ASP A 179 -21.60 22.25 -4.03
CA ASP A 179 -22.96 22.75 -3.82
C ASP A 179 -23.23 23.00 -2.33
N SER A 180 -24.06 24.00 -2.04
CA SER A 180 -24.41 24.36 -0.67
C SER A 180 -24.98 23.22 0.18
N SER A 181 -25.63 22.23 -0.46
CA SER A 181 -26.12 21.02 0.16
C SER A 181 -25.00 20.10 0.64
N ASN A 182 -23.84 20.12 -0.01
CA ASN A 182 -22.68 19.30 0.28
C ASN A 182 -21.60 20.01 1.09
N SER A 183 -21.70 21.34 1.26
CA SER A 183 -20.69 22.16 1.95
C SER A 183 -20.43 21.76 3.41
N LYS A 184 -21.32 20.98 4.01
CA LYS A 184 -21.17 20.44 5.37
C LYS A 184 -20.28 19.18 5.42
N TYR A 185 -19.97 18.56 4.28
CA TYR A 185 -19.14 17.38 4.19
C TYR A 185 -17.73 17.76 3.81
N GLN A 186 -16.91 18.09 4.80
CA GLN A 186 -15.54 18.57 4.61
C GLN A 186 -14.46 17.56 5.05
N GLY A 187 -14.87 16.35 5.39
CA GLY A 187 -13.94 15.28 5.80
C GLY A 187 -13.57 15.33 7.29
N ASP A 188 -14.39 15.98 8.13
CA ASP A 188 -14.17 15.97 9.58
C ASP A 188 -14.19 14.55 10.12
N GLY A 189 -13.16 14.17 10.90
CA GLY A 189 -13.01 12.83 11.45
C GLY A 189 -12.62 11.75 10.45
N VAL A 190 -12.29 12.11 9.20
CA VAL A 190 -11.90 11.18 8.14
C VAL A 190 -10.39 11.20 7.92
N VAL A 191 -9.79 10.04 7.73
CA VAL A 191 -8.38 9.88 7.33
C VAL A 191 -8.31 9.29 5.93
N VAL A 192 -7.63 10.00 5.03
CA VAL A 192 -7.36 9.53 3.67
C VAL A 192 -5.89 9.15 3.54
N ALA A 193 -5.62 7.93 3.13
CA ALA A 193 -4.27 7.50 2.77
C ALA A 193 -3.95 7.87 1.32
N VAL A 194 -2.76 8.39 1.09
CA VAL A 194 -2.24 8.73 -0.24
C VAL A 194 -1.00 7.89 -0.50
N LEU A 195 -1.13 6.88 -1.37
CA LEU A 195 -0.03 6.00 -1.78
C LEU A 195 0.59 6.55 -3.06
N ASP A 196 1.60 7.41 -2.92
CA ASP A 196 2.12 8.17 -4.06
C ASP A 196 3.61 8.52 -3.89
N THR A 197 4.09 9.54 -4.58
CA THR A 197 5.50 9.99 -4.62
C THR A 197 5.94 10.77 -3.38
N GLY A 198 5.09 10.92 -2.39
CA GLY A 198 5.35 11.67 -1.16
C GLY A 198 4.53 12.96 -1.05
N LEU A 199 4.91 13.83 -0.12
CA LEU A 199 4.21 15.08 0.17
C LEU A 199 5.20 16.17 0.57
N ASP A 200 5.13 17.33 -0.07
CA ASP A 200 5.66 18.57 0.51
C ASP A 200 4.72 19.07 1.61
N TYR A 201 4.90 18.53 2.81
CA TYR A 201 4.11 18.91 3.98
C TYR A 201 4.45 20.33 4.50
N THR A 202 5.47 21.00 3.94
CA THR A 202 5.81 22.40 4.26
C THR A 202 4.96 23.39 3.46
N HIS A 203 4.29 22.93 2.41
CA HIS A 203 3.41 23.76 1.60
C HIS A 203 2.24 24.30 2.43
N THR A 204 1.88 25.56 2.22
CA THR A 204 0.82 26.28 2.96
C THR A 204 -0.52 25.57 2.98
N ALA A 205 -0.84 24.84 1.91
CA ALA A 205 -2.08 24.07 1.80
C ALA A 205 -2.24 22.97 2.85
N PHE A 206 -1.15 22.52 3.47
CA PHE A 206 -1.15 21.48 4.50
C PHE A 206 -0.83 22.04 5.89
N SER A 207 -0.79 23.37 6.03
CA SER A 207 -0.56 24.03 7.32
C SER A 207 -1.68 23.70 8.30
N VAL A 208 -1.30 23.47 9.56
CA VAL A 208 -2.25 23.27 10.66
C VAL A 208 -3.09 24.53 10.94
N ASP A 209 -2.62 25.70 10.56
CA ASP A 209 -3.37 26.95 10.71
C ASP A 209 -4.63 26.97 9.84
N ASN A 210 -4.61 26.24 8.74
CA ASN A 210 -5.74 26.07 7.82
C ASN A 210 -6.61 24.83 8.14
N PHE A 211 -6.17 24.00 9.07
CA PHE A 211 -6.87 22.78 9.52
C PHE A 211 -7.73 23.11 10.74
N THR A 212 -8.99 23.42 10.49
CA THR A 212 -9.86 24.06 11.50
C THR A 212 -10.74 23.08 12.27
N THR A 213 -10.82 21.81 11.88
CA THR A 213 -11.61 20.82 12.61
C THR A 213 -11.00 20.47 13.97
N SER A 214 -11.84 20.15 14.93
CA SER A 214 -11.45 19.52 16.20
C SER A 214 -11.73 18.01 16.21
N ASP A 215 -12.34 17.49 15.15
CA ASP A 215 -12.65 16.07 15.01
C ASP A 215 -11.48 15.39 14.29
N GLU A 216 -10.58 14.83 15.10
CA GLU A 216 -9.37 14.15 14.64
C GLU A 216 -9.48 12.65 14.91
N ALA A 217 -9.52 11.85 13.84
CA ALA A 217 -9.51 10.40 13.97
C ALA A 217 -8.13 9.87 14.37
N PHE A 218 -7.05 10.50 13.86
CA PHE A 218 -5.69 10.15 14.21
C PHE A 218 -5.05 11.29 15.03
N THR A 219 -4.55 10.92 16.19
CA THR A 219 -3.70 11.74 17.06
C THR A 219 -2.38 11.04 17.27
N LEU A 220 -1.39 11.74 17.82
CA LEU A 220 -0.12 11.09 18.18
C LEU A 220 -0.34 9.88 19.10
N SER A 221 -1.32 9.95 20.04
CA SER A 221 -1.64 8.86 20.94
C SER A 221 -2.23 7.65 20.20
N THR A 222 -3.20 7.87 19.31
CA THR A 222 -3.85 6.78 18.56
C THR A 222 -2.88 6.13 17.57
N VAL A 223 -1.96 6.88 16.99
CA VAL A 223 -0.86 6.34 16.17
C VAL A 223 0.09 5.51 17.04
N ALA A 224 0.44 6.00 18.24
CA ALA A 224 1.35 5.28 19.15
C ALA A 224 0.79 3.91 19.60
N GLU A 225 -0.53 3.78 19.74
CA GLU A 225 -1.17 2.51 20.07
C GLU A 225 -1.05 1.46 18.96
N LYS A 226 -0.93 1.89 17.71
CA LYS A 226 -1.00 1.03 16.52
C LYS A 226 0.35 0.83 15.81
N ILE A 227 1.28 1.78 15.95
CA ILE A 227 2.53 1.80 15.20
C ILE A 227 3.32 0.48 15.31
N GLY A 228 3.38 -0.13 16.49
CA GLY A 228 4.09 -1.39 16.71
C GLY A 228 3.55 -2.60 15.94
N SER A 229 2.33 -2.50 15.38
CA SER A 229 1.71 -3.55 14.56
C SER A 229 1.85 -3.30 13.06
N THR A 230 2.38 -2.15 12.65
CA THR A 230 2.52 -1.76 11.24
C THR A 230 3.63 -2.53 10.53
N ALA A 231 3.53 -2.63 9.20
CA ALA A 231 4.60 -3.12 8.34
C ALA A 231 5.81 -2.19 8.41
N ALA A 232 5.60 -0.88 8.49
CA ALA A 232 6.66 0.11 8.69
C ALA A 232 7.51 -0.22 9.93
N ALA A 233 6.91 -0.46 11.08
CA ALA A 233 7.64 -0.80 12.31
C ALA A 233 8.30 -2.18 12.26
N LYS A 234 7.74 -3.14 11.52
CA LYS A 234 8.37 -4.47 11.31
C LYS A 234 9.64 -4.39 10.45
N ASN A 235 9.72 -3.39 9.58
CA ASN A 235 10.83 -3.22 8.65
C ASN A 235 11.83 -2.13 9.09
N SER A 236 11.45 -1.24 10.01
CA SER A 236 12.29 -0.18 10.56
C SER A 236 12.40 -0.33 12.07
N VAL A 237 13.52 -0.89 12.53
CA VAL A 237 13.76 -1.16 13.95
C VAL A 237 13.76 0.15 14.76
N GLY A 238 12.90 0.22 15.76
CA GLY A 238 12.82 1.36 16.67
C GLY A 238 11.93 2.50 16.18
N LEU A 239 11.20 2.32 15.09
CA LEU A 239 10.22 3.31 14.60
C LEU A 239 9.16 3.60 15.66
N THR A 240 8.94 4.87 15.95
CA THR A 240 7.98 5.35 16.93
C THR A 240 6.91 6.24 16.26
N ALA A 241 5.83 6.51 16.98
CA ALA A 241 4.79 7.42 16.47
C ALA A 241 5.32 8.84 16.23
N GLN A 242 6.30 9.29 17.02
CA GLN A 242 6.92 10.59 16.85
C GLN A 242 7.67 10.72 15.53
N ASP A 243 8.24 9.64 15.04
CA ASP A 243 8.98 9.64 13.77
C ASP A 243 8.06 9.84 12.57
N VAL A 244 6.84 9.30 12.63
CA VAL A 244 5.86 9.30 11.52
C VAL A 244 4.78 10.38 11.66
N TYR A 245 4.68 11.06 12.80
CA TYR A 245 3.67 12.09 13.03
C TYR A 245 4.21 13.47 12.66
N VAL A 246 3.78 14.01 11.53
CA VAL A 246 4.21 15.33 11.06
C VAL A 246 3.40 16.44 11.74
N SER A 247 2.07 16.30 11.75
CA SER A 247 1.16 17.32 12.28
C SER A 247 -0.24 16.74 12.50
N ARG A 248 -1.15 17.55 13.07
CA ARG A 248 -2.58 17.21 13.15
C ARG A 248 -3.21 16.97 11.77
N LYS A 249 -2.75 17.69 10.74
CA LYS A 249 -3.21 17.55 9.35
C LYS A 249 -2.64 16.30 8.69
N VAL A 250 -1.38 15.96 9.01
CA VAL A 250 -0.64 14.81 8.47
C VAL A 250 -0.16 13.96 9.66
N PRO A 251 -1.06 13.20 10.30
CA PRO A 251 -0.73 12.43 11.51
C PRO A 251 0.07 11.16 11.26
N TYR A 252 0.25 10.76 10.00
CA TYR A 252 1.06 9.64 9.62
C TYR A 252 1.76 9.90 8.29
N ALA A 253 3.07 9.72 8.26
CA ALA A 253 3.88 9.82 7.05
C ALA A 253 5.06 8.83 7.13
N TYR A 254 5.20 7.97 6.12
CA TYR A 254 6.27 7.00 6.05
C TYR A 254 6.63 6.64 4.61
N ASP A 255 7.93 6.51 4.33
CA ASP A 255 8.47 6.04 3.05
C ASP A 255 8.68 4.53 3.08
N TYR A 256 7.81 3.80 2.39
CA TYR A 256 7.86 2.34 2.29
C TYR A 256 8.93 1.86 1.33
N ALA A 257 9.35 2.70 0.40
CA ALA A 257 10.36 2.37 -0.59
C ALA A 257 11.77 2.44 0.00
N ASP A 258 12.07 3.53 0.69
CA ASP A 258 13.40 3.79 1.26
C ASP A 258 13.48 3.47 2.77
N LYS A 259 12.33 3.12 3.40
CA LYS A 259 12.19 2.63 4.79
C LYS A 259 12.59 3.63 5.85
N ASP A 260 12.11 4.85 5.69
CA ASP A 260 12.31 5.92 6.65
C ASP A 260 11.07 6.81 6.78
N ALA A 261 11.18 7.91 7.52
CA ALA A 261 10.07 8.85 7.75
C ALA A 261 10.17 10.09 6.86
N ASP A 262 11.11 10.16 5.93
CA ASP A 262 11.23 11.26 4.98
C ASP A 262 10.31 11.02 3.77
N VAL A 263 9.20 11.73 3.73
CA VAL A 263 8.24 11.65 2.64
C VAL A 263 8.31 12.85 1.69
N ALA A 264 9.30 13.72 1.85
CA ALA A 264 9.48 14.86 0.94
C ALA A 264 9.68 14.33 -0.50
N PRO A 265 8.99 14.94 -1.49
CA PRO A 265 9.17 14.50 -2.88
C PRO A 265 10.50 14.98 -3.44
N ILE A 266 11.28 14.08 -4.06
CA ILE A 266 12.55 14.43 -4.70
C ILE A 266 12.41 14.55 -6.21
N SER A 267 11.79 13.58 -6.85
CA SER A 267 11.73 13.48 -8.31
C SER A 267 10.39 13.85 -8.92
N SER A 268 9.33 13.85 -8.14
CA SER A 268 7.97 14.13 -8.62
C SER A 268 7.08 14.69 -7.51
N GLU A 269 6.43 15.80 -7.78
CA GLU A 269 5.45 16.44 -6.88
C GLU A 269 4.04 15.87 -7.06
N HIS A 270 3.88 14.75 -7.78
CA HIS A 270 2.57 14.16 -8.08
C HIS A 270 1.75 13.90 -6.80
N GLY A 271 2.34 13.26 -5.79
CA GLY A 271 1.66 12.99 -4.52
C GLY A 271 1.24 14.25 -3.76
N THR A 272 2.06 15.31 -3.81
CA THR A 272 1.70 16.63 -3.25
C THR A 272 0.48 17.20 -3.95
N HIS A 273 0.43 17.12 -5.27
CA HIS A 273 -0.71 17.59 -6.07
C HIS A 273 -1.98 16.79 -5.76
N VAL A 274 -1.89 15.46 -5.74
CA VAL A 274 -3.00 14.56 -5.39
C VAL A 274 -3.53 14.87 -3.98
N ALA A 275 -2.65 14.97 -2.99
CA ALA A 275 -3.04 15.33 -1.62
C ALA A 275 -3.70 16.71 -1.54
N GLY A 276 -3.25 17.68 -2.35
CA GLY A 276 -3.84 19.00 -2.48
C GLY A 276 -5.27 18.96 -2.98
N VAL A 277 -5.54 18.18 -4.02
CA VAL A 277 -6.89 17.96 -4.57
C VAL A 277 -7.80 17.31 -3.53
N ILE A 278 -7.30 16.36 -2.75
CA ILE A 278 -8.07 15.67 -1.71
C ILE A 278 -8.39 16.63 -0.56
N ALA A 279 -7.39 17.25 0.04
CA ALA A 279 -7.54 17.87 1.36
C ALA A 279 -6.69 19.12 1.59
N GLY A 280 -6.09 19.70 0.54
CA GLY A 280 -5.35 20.95 0.66
C GLY A 280 -6.27 22.11 1.00
N LYS A 281 -5.77 23.11 1.74
CA LYS A 281 -6.50 24.35 2.03
C LYS A 281 -5.53 25.50 2.30
N ASP A 282 -5.60 26.53 1.48
CA ASP A 282 -4.98 27.83 1.73
C ASP A 282 -5.78 28.95 1.03
N GLU A 283 -5.17 30.11 0.83
CA GLU A 283 -5.83 31.24 0.17
C GLU A 283 -6.12 31.00 -1.32
N THR A 284 -5.43 30.05 -1.95
CA THR A 284 -5.46 29.83 -3.41
C THR A 284 -6.18 28.54 -3.79
N ILE A 285 -6.16 27.53 -2.94
CA ILE A 285 -6.78 26.23 -3.21
C ILE A 285 -7.65 25.78 -2.04
N THR A 286 -8.69 25.02 -2.38
CA THR A 286 -9.49 24.24 -1.42
C THR A 286 -9.75 22.87 -2.03
N GLY A 287 -9.24 21.83 -1.39
CA GLY A 287 -9.49 20.44 -1.77
C GLY A 287 -10.93 20.01 -1.48
N VAL A 288 -11.29 18.84 -1.96
CA VAL A 288 -12.65 18.29 -1.83
C VAL A 288 -13.05 18.06 -0.36
N ALA A 289 -12.11 17.63 0.48
CA ALA A 289 -12.31 17.32 1.90
C ALA A 289 -11.24 18.04 2.77
N PRO A 290 -11.29 19.37 2.87
CA PRO A 290 -10.21 20.15 3.48
C PRO A 290 -9.99 19.87 4.97
N ASN A 291 -10.96 19.29 5.66
CA ASN A 291 -10.86 18.88 7.07
C ASN A 291 -10.48 17.39 7.24
N ALA A 292 -10.29 16.63 6.17
CA ALA A 292 -9.73 15.29 6.27
C ALA A 292 -8.26 15.33 6.69
N GLN A 293 -7.86 14.37 7.50
CA GLN A 293 -6.46 14.09 7.79
C GLN A 293 -5.83 13.26 6.67
N LEU A 294 -4.54 13.42 6.45
CA LEU A 294 -3.79 12.73 5.41
C LEU A 294 -2.80 11.74 6.04
N ALA A 295 -2.88 10.47 5.66
CA ALA A 295 -1.85 9.48 5.93
C ALA A 295 -1.01 9.30 4.66
N ILE A 296 0.23 9.75 4.70
CA ILE A 296 1.12 9.76 3.53
C ILE A 296 1.95 8.48 3.53
N MET A 297 1.70 7.68 2.51
CA MET A 297 2.36 6.40 2.26
C MET A 297 3.23 6.56 1.01
N LYS A 298 4.48 7.04 1.17
CA LYS A 298 5.36 7.18 0.02
C LYS A 298 5.83 5.80 -0.45
N VAL A 299 5.55 5.48 -1.70
CA VAL A 299 5.82 4.16 -2.31
C VAL A 299 6.75 4.23 -3.51
N PHE A 300 7.20 5.43 -3.87
CA PHE A 300 8.20 5.66 -4.90
C PHE A 300 9.53 6.05 -4.26
N SER A 301 10.58 5.27 -4.57
CA SER A 301 11.92 5.48 -4.01
C SER A 301 12.57 6.75 -4.56
N ASP A 302 13.41 7.37 -3.73
CA ASP A 302 14.24 8.49 -4.12
C ASP A 302 15.46 8.05 -4.94
N THR A 303 15.83 6.78 -4.87
CA THR A 303 17.05 6.24 -5.46
C THR A 303 16.80 5.17 -6.53
N GLN A 304 15.62 4.55 -6.55
CA GLN A 304 15.23 3.52 -7.50
C GLN A 304 14.04 4.00 -8.33
N SER A 305 13.96 3.61 -9.59
CA SER A 305 12.81 3.96 -10.43
C SER A 305 11.57 3.14 -10.05
N GLY A 306 10.43 3.82 -9.94
CA GLY A 306 9.11 3.21 -9.77
C GLY A 306 8.78 2.76 -8.36
N ALA A 307 7.57 2.24 -8.21
CA ALA A 307 7.06 1.62 -7.00
C ALA A 307 7.00 0.10 -7.17
N LYS A 308 7.51 -0.66 -6.21
CA LYS A 308 7.42 -2.13 -6.24
C LYS A 308 6.09 -2.60 -5.65
N THR A 309 5.57 -3.70 -6.18
CA THR A 309 4.40 -4.39 -5.60
C THR A 309 4.56 -4.62 -4.09
N SER A 310 5.76 -4.98 -3.64
CA SER A 310 6.05 -5.23 -2.22
C SER A 310 5.87 -4.00 -1.33
N TRP A 311 6.25 -2.82 -1.81
CA TRP A 311 6.08 -1.56 -1.08
C TRP A 311 4.62 -1.12 -1.02
N LEU A 312 3.89 -1.26 -2.15
CA LEU A 312 2.45 -1.01 -2.20
C LEU A 312 1.69 -1.91 -1.23
N LEU A 313 2.03 -3.21 -1.19
CA LEU A 313 1.42 -4.15 -0.23
C LEU A 313 1.71 -3.76 1.22
N ALA A 314 2.94 -3.35 1.54
CA ALA A 314 3.29 -2.91 2.89
C ALA A 314 2.51 -1.65 3.30
N ALA A 315 2.32 -0.70 2.39
CA ALA A 315 1.50 0.48 2.62
C ALA A 315 0.03 0.12 2.86
N LEU A 316 -0.54 -0.79 2.06
CA LEU A 316 -1.91 -1.28 2.23
C LEU A 316 -2.10 -2.03 3.57
N GLU A 317 -1.12 -2.84 3.99
CA GLU A 317 -1.11 -3.45 5.34
C GLU A 317 -1.32 -2.39 6.42
N ASP A 318 -0.60 -1.28 6.31
CA ASP A 318 -0.64 -0.22 7.30
C ASP A 318 -1.90 0.64 7.21
N CYS A 319 -2.46 0.85 6.01
CA CYS A 319 -3.78 1.48 5.86
C CYS A 319 -4.84 0.73 6.68
N VAL A 320 -4.87 -0.60 6.57
CA VAL A 320 -5.84 -1.43 7.33
C VAL A 320 -5.49 -1.45 8.83
N THR A 321 -4.22 -1.65 9.16
CA THR A 321 -3.75 -1.73 10.57
C THR A 321 -4.02 -0.43 11.33
N LEU A 322 -3.75 0.71 10.70
CA LEU A 322 -4.01 2.04 11.28
C LEU A 322 -5.50 2.37 11.29
N GLY A 323 -6.27 1.82 10.36
CA GLY A 323 -7.70 2.06 10.22
C GLY A 323 -7.99 3.38 9.52
N VAL A 324 -7.35 3.65 8.40
CA VAL A 324 -7.74 4.75 7.51
C VAL A 324 -9.13 4.52 6.93
N ASP A 325 -9.79 5.57 6.51
CA ASP A 325 -11.17 5.49 6.01
C ASP A 325 -11.21 5.33 4.49
N VAL A 326 -10.28 5.95 3.79
CA VAL A 326 -10.20 5.98 2.31
C VAL A 326 -8.75 5.80 1.89
N ILE A 327 -8.53 5.09 0.78
CA ILE A 327 -7.22 4.89 0.16
C ILE A 327 -7.28 5.41 -1.27
#